data_98b7f806e59a0c830ac45cf6dd572da6
#
_entry.id   98b7f806e59a0c830ac45cf6dd572da6
#
_cell.length_a   1.000
_cell.length_b   1.000
_cell.length_c   1.000
_cell.angle_alpha   90.00
_cell.angle_beta   90.00
_cell.angle_gamma   90.00
#
_symmetry.space_group_name_H-M   'P 1'
#
loop_
_entity.id
_entity.type
_entity.pdbx_description
1 polymer ?
#
loop_
_entity_poly.entity_id
_entity_poly.type
_entity_poly.pdbx_seq_one_letter_code
_entity_poly.pdbx_strand_id
1 'polypeptide(L)'
;GSEMCIRDRRWAKVFNLKQLSQAVIYLKEHGDMSYEDLQKKSDAATASFNALSVQIKELESQMAANGELQKQIVNYAKTRAAYVEYRKAGYSKKFRAVHETEILLHQAAKKHFDEVGITKLPSVKSLREEYAGLLEQKRKAYSSYKQARADMKELYNIRANVEHLLDIPTGREPQKESQKSRQ
;
A
#
# COMPACT_ATOMS: atom_id res chain seq x y z
N GLY A 1 -8.23 5.45 7.78
CA GLY A 1 -7.73 4.20 8.25
C GLY A 1 -6.24 4.22 8.41
N SER A 2 -5.76 3.85 9.57
CA SER A 2 -4.33 3.79 9.86
C SER A 2 -3.66 2.83 8.89
N GLU A 3 -2.83 3.37 8.01
CA GLU A 3 -1.88 2.57 7.24
C GLU A 3 -0.93 1.93 8.23
N MET A 4 -1.23 0.68 8.59
CA MET A 4 -0.29 -0.07 9.37
C MET A 4 0.89 -0.43 8.48
N CYS A 5 2.02 0.18 8.74
CA CYS A 5 3.27 -0.13 8.09
C CYS A 5 3.56 -1.62 8.28
N ILE A 6 3.61 -2.37 7.18
CA ILE A 6 3.78 -3.84 7.20
C ILE A 6 5.09 -4.24 7.87
N ARG A 7 6.07 -3.34 7.89
CA ARG A 7 7.38 -3.56 8.52
C ARG A 7 7.31 -3.67 10.04
N ASP A 8 6.28 -3.09 10.69
CA ASP A 8 6.21 -3.00 12.14
C ASP A 8 5.30 -4.07 12.77
N ARG A 9 4.71 -4.95 11.97
CA ARG A 9 3.89 -6.03 12.49
C ARG A 9 4.73 -7.19 12.97
N ARG A 10 5.09 -7.13 14.22
CA ARG A 10 5.63 -8.29 14.94
C ARG A 10 4.47 -9.15 15.39
N TRP A 11 4.38 -10.34 14.83
CA TRP A 11 3.41 -11.32 15.28
C TRP A 11 3.88 -11.92 16.60
N ALA A 12 3.02 -11.88 17.61
CA ALA A 12 3.31 -12.55 18.85
C ALA A 12 3.44 -14.06 18.62
N LYS A 13 4.57 -14.64 19.06
CA LYS A 13 4.77 -16.09 19.07
C LYS A 13 3.97 -16.67 20.22
N VAL A 14 3.16 -17.68 19.97
CA VAL A 14 2.35 -18.35 20.98
C VAL A 14 2.89 -19.77 21.15
N PHE A 15 3.45 -20.06 22.34
CA PHE A 15 3.99 -21.34 22.70
C PHE A 15 3.18 -21.93 23.86
N ASN A 16 2.14 -22.66 23.55
CA ASN A 16 1.37 -23.42 24.50
C ASN A 16 1.10 -24.83 23.96
N LEU A 17 0.62 -25.72 24.81
CA LEU A 17 0.39 -27.12 24.44
C LEU A 17 -0.55 -27.24 23.22
N LYS A 18 -1.57 -26.39 23.13
CA LYS A 18 -2.49 -26.38 22.00
C LYS A 18 -1.77 -25.99 20.71
N GLN A 19 -0.96 -24.94 20.71
CA GLN A 19 -0.24 -24.47 19.54
C GLN A 19 0.86 -25.46 19.11
N LEU A 20 1.58 -26.03 20.06
CA LEU A 20 2.58 -27.07 19.81
C LEU A 20 1.94 -28.31 19.18
N SER A 21 0.79 -28.75 19.69
CA SER A 21 0.01 -29.87 19.16
C SER A 21 -0.50 -29.59 17.74
N GLN A 22 -1.01 -28.38 17.48
CA GLN A 22 -1.46 -27.96 16.16
C GLN A 22 -0.32 -27.97 15.14
N ALA A 23 0.88 -27.55 15.54
CA ALA A 23 2.05 -27.59 14.67
C ALA A 23 2.42 -29.02 14.25
N VAL A 24 2.41 -29.96 15.20
CA VAL A 24 2.68 -31.39 14.89
C VAL A 24 1.60 -31.96 13.99
N ILE A 25 0.33 -31.68 14.27
CA ILE A 25 -0.81 -32.15 13.46
C ILE A 25 -0.70 -31.61 12.03
N TYR A 26 -0.38 -30.32 11.88
CA TYR A 26 -0.18 -29.71 10.58
C TYR A 26 0.86 -30.45 9.74
N LEU A 27 2.02 -30.76 10.32
CA LEU A 27 3.09 -31.49 9.62
C LEU A 27 2.64 -32.87 9.18
N LYS A 28 1.91 -33.60 10.03
CA LYS A 28 1.38 -34.94 9.72
C LYS A 28 0.31 -34.89 8.62
N GLU A 29 -0.60 -33.94 8.67
CA GLU A 29 -1.67 -33.75 7.67
C GLU A 29 -1.12 -33.38 6.29
N HIS A 30 0.09 -32.82 6.22
CA HIS A 30 0.79 -32.44 4.99
C HIS A 30 1.88 -33.46 4.56
N GLY A 31 1.67 -34.74 4.88
CA GLY A 31 2.54 -35.82 4.42
C GLY A 31 3.86 -35.92 5.15
N ASP A 32 3.86 -35.73 6.47
CA ASP A 32 5.08 -35.70 7.30
C ASP A 32 6.11 -34.69 6.78
N MET A 33 5.61 -33.45 6.59
CA MET A 33 6.40 -32.36 6.05
C MET A 33 7.69 -32.14 6.84
N SER A 34 8.80 -32.02 6.13
CA SER A 34 10.09 -31.68 6.73
C SER A 34 10.12 -30.23 7.18
N TYR A 35 11.03 -29.91 8.12
CA TYR A 35 11.23 -28.51 8.54
C TYR A 35 11.65 -27.61 7.37
N GLU A 36 12.51 -28.11 6.48
CA GLU A 36 12.94 -27.36 5.29
C GLU A 36 11.78 -27.03 4.36
N ASP A 37 10.87 -27.98 4.14
CA ASP A 37 9.67 -27.75 3.33
C ASP A 37 8.71 -26.75 4.01
N LEU A 38 8.56 -26.83 5.32
CA LEU A 38 7.79 -25.86 6.10
C LEU A 38 8.39 -24.46 5.98
N GLN A 39 9.70 -24.35 6.04
CA GLN A 39 10.43 -23.10 5.89
C GLN A 39 10.19 -22.48 4.50
N LYS A 40 10.30 -23.29 3.45
CA LYS A 40 10.02 -22.85 2.08
C LYS A 40 8.57 -22.40 1.92
N LYS A 41 7.62 -23.12 2.48
CA LYS A 41 6.20 -22.79 2.42
C LYS A 41 5.90 -21.48 3.19
N SER A 42 6.51 -21.32 4.35
CA SER A 42 6.39 -20.09 5.15
C SER A 42 7.00 -18.88 4.44
N ASP A 43 8.18 -19.04 3.84
CA ASP A 43 8.84 -17.99 3.07
C ASP A 43 8.02 -17.61 1.82
N ALA A 44 7.44 -18.59 1.13
CA ALA A 44 6.55 -18.34 -0.01
C ALA A 44 5.28 -17.59 0.39
N ALA A 45 4.68 -17.93 1.53
CA ALA A 45 3.51 -17.23 2.05
C ALA A 45 3.83 -15.77 2.41
N THR A 46 4.99 -15.52 3.00
CA THR A 46 5.48 -14.18 3.31
C THR A 46 5.73 -13.38 2.03
N ALA A 47 6.36 -13.98 1.03
CA ALA A 47 6.59 -13.34 -0.26
C ALA A 47 5.28 -12.98 -0.96
N SER A 48 4.30 -13.87 -0.95
CA SER A 48 2.96 -13.62 -1.52
C SER A 48 2.23 -12.47 -0.82
N PHE A 49 2.27 -12.45 0.50
CA PHE A 49 1.72 -11.35 1.29
C PHE A 49 2.38 -10.01 0.97
N ASN A 50 3.70 -9.98 0.92
CA ASN A 50 4.45 -8.77 0.59
C ASN A 50 4.15 -8.27 -0.84
N ALA A 51 4.06 -9.18 -1.81
CA ALA A 51 3.73 -8.83 -3.19
C ALA A 51 2.34 -8.21 -3.31
N LEU A 52 1.34 -8.77 -2.62
CA LEU A 52 -0.02 -8.20 -2.56
C LEU A 52 -0.05 -6.83 -1.88
N SER A 53 0.73 -6.64 -0.83
CA SER A 53 0.87 -5.35 -0.15
C SER A 53 1.43 -4.27 -1.08
N VAL A 54 2.46 -4.61 -1.85
CA VAL A 54 3.04 -3.70 -2.86
C VAL A 54 2.02 -3.39 -3.96
N GLN A 55 1.31 -4.39 -4.44
CA GLN A 55 0.28 -4.23 -5.47
C GLN A 55 -0.84 -3.28 -5.00
N ILE A 56 -1.32 -3.43 -3.77
CA ILE A 56 -2.36 -2.57 -3.21
C ILE A 56 -1.87 -1.13 -3.11
N LYS A 57 -0.65 -0.90 -2.63
CA LYS A 57 -0.05 0.45 -2.57
C LYS A 57 0.10 1.08 -3.94
N GLU A 58 0.49 0.31 -4.93
CA GLU A 58 0.58 0.77 -6.32
C GLU A 58 -0.79 1.18 -6.86
N LEU A 59 -1.83 0.37 -6.65
CA LEU A 59 -3.20 0.70 -7.04
C LEU A 59 -3.71 1.95 -6.33
N GLU A 60 -3.46 2.10 -5.03
CA GLU A 60 -3.82 3.30 -4.27
C GLU A 60 -3.11 4.55 -4.81
N SER A 61 -1.84 4.44 -5.17
CA SER A 61 -1.07 5.53 -5.78
C SER A 61 -1.65 5.94 -7.15
N GLN A 62 -2.01 4.98 -7.98
CA GLN A 62 -2.66 5.24 -9.28
C GLN A 62 -4.04 5.89 -9.09
N MET A 63 -4.81 5.44 -8.11
CA MET A 63 -6.12 6.02 -7.79
C MET A 63 -5.98 7.46 -7.30
N ALA A 64 -5.01 7.75 -6.46
CA ALA A 64 -4.72 9.11 -5.98
C ALA A 64 -4.31 10.04 -7.12
N ALA A 65 -3.42 9.58 -8.03
CA ALA A 65 -3.00 10.34 -9.20
C ALA A 65 -4.17 10.62 -10.15
N ASN A 66 -5.03 9.63 -10.37
CA ASN A 66 -6.23 9.78 -11.18
C ASN A 66 -7.20 10.81 -10.58
N GLY A 67 -7.47 10.73 -9.29
CA GLY A 67 -8.35 11.67 -8.58
C GLY A 67 -7.81 13.11 -8.62
N GLU A 68 -6.52 13.29 -8.45
CA GLU A 68 -5.88 14.60 -8.56
C GLU A 68 -5.97 15.16 -9.97
N LEU A 69 -5.75 14.33 -10.98
CA LEU A 69 -5.91 14.75 -12.38
C LEU A 69 -7.34 15.17 -12.70
N GLN A 70 -8.34 14.41 -12.24
CA GLN A 70 -9.75 14.78 -12.39
C GLN A 70 -10.03 16.16 -11.78
N LYS A 71 -9.55 16.40 -10.57
CA LYS A 71 -9.70 17.67 -9.86
C LYS A 71 -9.08 18.82 -10.65
N GLN A 72 -7.86 18.64 -11.15
CA GLN A 72 -7.16 19.69 -11.91
C GLN A 72 -7.83 19.98 -13.26
N ILE A 73 -8.36 18.97 -13.95
CA ILE A 73 -9.12 19.16 -15.18
C ILE A 73 -10.40 19.95 -14.91
N VAL A 74 -11.14 19.66 -13.85
CA VAL A 74 -12.34 20.39 -13.45
C VAL A 74 -11.98 21.84 -13.12
N ASN A 75 -10.94 22.08 -12.33
CA ASN A 75 -10.47 23.43 -11.98
C ASN A 75 -10.04 24.21 -13.21
N TYR A 76 -9.33 23.59 -14.13
CA TYR A 76 -8.92 24.21 -15.39
C TYR A 76 -10.12 24.65 -16.22
N ALA A 77 -11.13 23.78 -16.38
CA ALA A 77 -12.34 24.12 -17.13
C ALA A 77 -13.14 25.26 -16.50
N LYS A 78 -13.30 25.24 -15.17
CA LYS A 78 -14.03 26.28 -14.44
C LYS A 78 -13.36 27.65 -14.47
N THR A 79 -12.04 27.68 -14.55
CA THR A 79 -11.25 28.92 -14.44
C THR A 79 -10.77 29.45 -15.80
N ARG A 80 -11.03 28.72 -16.87
CA ARG A 80 -10.56 29.08 -18.20
C ARG A 80 -11.03 30.44 -18.66
N ALA A 81 -12.33 30.76 -18.49
CA ALA A 81 -12.91 32.03 -18.88
C ALA A 81 -12.24 33.20 -18.17
N ALA A 82 -12.08 33.12 -16.87
CA ALA A 82 -11.41 34.15 -16.06
C ALA A 82 -9.95 34.34 -16.48
N TYR A 83 -9.23 33.25 -16.76
CA TYR A 83 -7.85 33.34 -17.19
C TYR A 83 -7.69 33.95 -18.59
N VAL A 84 -8.60 33.64 -19.51
CA VAL A 84 -8.62 34.24 -20.85
C VAL A 84 -8.83 35.75 -20.73
N GLU A 85 -9.77 36.22 -19.91
CA GLU A 85 -10.00 37.64 -19.66
C GLU A 85 -8.80 38.31 -18.99
N TYR A 86 -8.13 37.63 -18.05
CA TYR A 86 -6.89 38.13 -17.45
C TYR A 86 -5.79 38.37 -18.48
N ARG A 87 -5.61 37.41 -19.39
CA ARG A 87 -4.66 37.54 -20.49
C ARG A 87 -5.03 38.65 -21.46
N LYS A 88 -6.30 38.79 -21.83
CA LYS A 88 -6.81 39.89 -22.67
C LYS A 88 -6.62 41.26 -22.01
N ALA A 89 -6.71 41.36 -20.70
CA ALA A 89 -6.43 42.55 -19.91
C ALA A 89 -4.93 42.83 -19.77
N GLY A 90 -4.05 42.14 -20.49
CA GLY A 90 -2.60 42.32 -20.45
C GLY A 90 -1.99 41.95 -19.08
N TYR A 91 -2.55 40.98 -18.42
CA TYR A 91 -2.12 40.55 -17.07
C TYR A 91 -2.24 41.64 -16.01
N SER A 92 -3.31 42.44 -16.10
CA SER A 92 -3.58 43.54 -15.21
C SER A 92 -3.55 43.12 -13.74
N LYS A 93 -2.80 43.85 -12.93
CA LYS A 93 -2.76 43.65 -11.47
C LYS A 93 -4.12 43.88 -10.82
N LYS A 94 -4.88 44.84 -11.34
CA LYS A 94 -6.24 45.19 -10.87
C LYS A 94 -7.19 44.01 -11.14
N PHE A 95 -7.18 43.45 -12.32
CA PHE A 95 -7.97 42.27 -12.68
C PHE A 95 -7.59 41.07 -11.81
N ARG A 96 -6.29 40.82 -11.63
CA ARG A 96 -5.79 39.76 -10.78
C ARG A 96 -6.26 39.87 -9.34
N ALA A 97 -6.29 41.08 -8.76
CA ALA A 97 -6.75 41.27 -7.41
C ALA A 97 -8.21 40.86 -7.20
N VAL A 98 -9.06 41.09 -8.22
CA VAL A 98 -10.48 40.71 -8.20
C VAL A 98 -10.69 39.20 -8.42
N HIS A 99 -9.87 38.56 -9.27
CA HIS A 99 -10.01 37.18 -9.71
C HIS A 99 -8.83 36.26 -9.27
N GLU A 100 -8.19 36.60 -8.17
CA GLU A 100 -6.96 35.94 -7.73
C GLU A 100 -7.13 34.42 -7.54
N THR A 101 -8.21 33.99 -6.90
CA THR A 101 -8.48 32.59 -6.65
C THR A 101 -8.59 31.78 -7.95
N GLU A 102 -9.36 32.29 -8.91
CA GLU A 102 -9.55 31.63 -10.20
C GLU A 102 -8.23 31.57 -11.01
N ILE A 103 -7.46 32.64 -11.00
CA ILE A 103 -6.17 32.71 -11.69
C ILE A 103 -5.17 31.72 -11.08
N LEU A 104 -5.07 31.66 -9.75
CA LEU A 104 -4.18 30.74 -9.06
C LEU A 104 -4.57 29.28 -9.30
N LEU A 105 -5.86 28.95 -9.27
CA LEU A 105 -6.36 27.61 -9.58
C LEU A 105 -6.03 27.19 -11.02
N HIS A 106 -6.19 28.11 -11.95
CA HIS A 106 -5.87 27.86 -13.36
C HIS A 106 -4.38 27.61 -13.58
N GLN A 107 -3.54 28.43 -12.98
CA GLN A 107 -2.09 28.27 -13.04
C GLN A 107 -1.63 26.98 -12.38
N ALA A 108 -2.22 26.61 -11.24
CA ALA A 108 -1.93 25.36 -10.56
C ALA A 108 -2.32 24.15 -11.40
N ALA A 109 -3.46 24.20 -12.09
CA ALA A 109 -3.88 23.13 -13.01
C ALA A 109 -2.91 22.95 -14.17
N LYS A 110 -2.50 24.04 -14.83
CA LYS A 110 -1.50 24.00 -15.91
C LYS A 110 -0.15 23.45 -15.45
N LYS A 111 0.30 23.88 -14.28
CA LYS A 111 1.53 23.37 -13.66
C LYS A 111 1.44 21.86 -13.43
N HIS A 112 0.33 21.39 -12.90
CA HIS A 112 0.10 19.96 -12.69
C HIS A 112 0.18 19.16 -13.99
N PHE A 113 -0.45 19.64 -15.07
CA PHE A 113 -0.39 18.97 -16.38
C PHE A 113 1.03 18.89 -16.92
N ASP A 114 1.81 19.95 -16.75
CA ASP A 114 3.22 19.96 -17.16
C ASP A 114 4.04 18.97 -16.34
N GLU A 115 3.85 18.94 -15.02
CA GLU A 115 4.56 18.02 -14.12
C GLU A 115 4.29 16.54 -14.44
N VAL A 116 3.04 16.20 -14.79
CA VAL A 116 2.66 14.82 -15.17
C VAL A 116 2.86 14.52 -16.65
N GLY A 117 3.30 15.51 -17.44
CA GLY A 117 3.62 15.34 -18.85
C GLY A 117 2.41 15.17 -19.77
N ILE A 118 1.26 15.71 -19.40
CA ILE A 118 0.03 15.62 -20.19
C ILE A 118 -0.05 16.78 -21.16
N THR A 119 -0.08 16.48 -22.46
CA THR A 119 -0.27 17.46 -23.53
C THR A 119 -1.70 17.52 -24.03
N LYS A 120 -2.39 16.38 -24.03
CA LYS A 120 -3.82 16.28 -24.37
C LYS A 120 -4.59 15.80 -23.16
N LEU A 121 -5.52 16.62 -22.69
CA LEU A 121 -6.30 16.30 -21.51
C LEU A 121 -7.29 15.15 -21.80
N PRO A 122 -7.29 14.09 -20.99
CA PRO A 122 -8.33 13.07 -21.04
C PRO A 122 -9.66 13.65 -20.54
N SER A 123 -10.76 13.00 -20.88
CA SER A 123 -12.07 13.36 -20.34
C SER A 123 -12.20 12.92 -18.88
N VAL A 124 -12.95 13.67 -18.09
CA VAL A 124 -13.28 13.28 -16.71
C VAL A 124 -14.05 11.96 -16.70
N LYS A 125 -14.89 11.72 -17.70
CA LYS A 125 -15.63 10.45 -17.83
C LYS A 125 -14.69 9.26 -17.98
N SER A 126 -13.68 9.36 -18.85
CA SER A 126 -12.70 8.28 -19.05
C SER A 126 -11.86 8.02 -17.80
N LEU A 127 -11.49 9.09 -17.07
CA LEU A 127 -10.77 8.98 -15.79
C LEU A 127 -11.62 8.33 -14.71
N ARG A 128 -12.91 8.62 -14.66
CA ARG A 128 -13.83 7.95 -13.72
C ARG A 128 -13.98 6.46 -14.00
N GLU A 129 -14.03 6.09 -15.27
CA GLU A 129 -14.06 4.69 -15.72
C GLU A 129 -12.76 3.96 -15.33
N GLU A 130 -11.62 4.59 -15.55
CA GLU A 130 -10.31 4.08 -15.12
C GLU A 130 -10.24 3.92 -13.61
N TYR A 131 -10.72 4.90 -12.86
CA TYR A 131 -10.77 4.85 -11.39
C TYR A 131 -11.64 3.69 -10.89
N ALA A 132 -12.79 3.48 -11.50
CA ALA A 132 -13.67 2.35 -11.16
C ALA A 132 -12.99 1.00 -11.41
N GLY A 133 -12.23 0.88 -12.50
CA GLY A 133 -11.41 -0.31 -12.79
C GLY A 133 -10.33 -0.54 -11.75
N LEU A 134 -9.62 0.51 -11.35
CA LEU A 134 -8.59 0.45 -10.31
C LEU A 134 -9.19 0.06 -8.94
N LEU A 135 -10.36 0.60 -8.62
CA LEU A 135 -11.08 0.26 -7.38
C LEU A 135 -11.45 -1.22 -7.34
N GLU A 136 -11.92 -1.78 -8.46
CA GLU A 136 -12.26 -3.19 -8.57
C GLU A 136 -11.02 -4.08 -8.44
N GLN A 137 -9.92 -3.71 -9.08
CA GLN A 137 -8.64 -4.40 -8.91
C GLN A 137 -8.16 -4.36 -7.46
N LYS A 138 -8.29 -3.22 -6.79
CA LYS A 138 -7.96 -3.07 -5.36
C LYS A 138 -8.81 -3.99 -4.48
N ARG A 139 -10.11 -4.09 -4.74
CA ARG A 139 -11.01 -4.99 -3.99
C ARG A 139 -10.59 -6.45 -4.10
N LYS A 140 -10.27 -6.90 -5.32
CA LYS A 140 -9.77 -8.25 -5.57
C LYS A 140 -8.43 -8.51 -4.88
N ALA A 141 -7.49 -7.58 -5.03
CA ALA A 141 -6.19 -7.67 -4.38
C ALA A 141 -6.32 -7.68 -2.86
N TYR A 142 -7.23 -6.90 -2.30
CA TYR A 142 -7.46 -6.84 -0.86
C TYR A 142 -8.09 -8.13 -0.32
N SER A 143 -8.99 -8.77 -1.07
CA SER A 143 -9.51 -10.09 -0.72
C SER A 143 -8.40 -11.14 -0.65
N SER A 144 -7.54 -11.19 -1.67
CA SER A 144 -6.35 -12.05 -1.69
C SER A 144 -5.36 -11.72 -0.57
N TYR A 145 -5.19 -10.45 -0.27
CA TYR A 145 -4.34 -9.97 0.82
C TYR A 145 -4.80 -10.50 2.18
N LYS A 146 -6.10 -10.48 2.45
CA LYS A 146 -6.64 -11.00 3.72
C LYS A 146 -6.32 -12.48 3.88
N GLN A 147 -6.50 -13.27 2.82
CA GLN A 147 -6.20 -14.71 2.83
C GLN A 147 -4.71 -14.94 2.97
N ALA A 148 -3.88 -14.24 2.21
CA ALA A 148 -2.42 -14.34 2.28
C ALA A 148 -1.88 -13.96 3.68
N ARG A 149 -2.49 -12.96 4.31
CA ARG A 149 -2.15 -12.57 5.69
C ARG A 149 -2.46 -13.68 6.68
N ALA A 150 -3.63 -14.30 6.56
CA ALA A 150 -4.03 -15.39 7.42
C ALA A 150 -3.10 -16.59 7.25
N ASP A 151 -2.78 -16.96 6.02
CA ASP A 151 -1.87 -18.07 5.70
C ASP A 151 -0.45 -17.82 6.21
N MET A 152 0.05 -16.60 6.02
CA MET A 152 1.37 -16.20 6.50
C MET A 152 1.44 -16.28 8.03
N LYS A 153 0.41 -15.77 8.73
CA LYS A 153 0.33 -15.78 10.19
C LYS A 153 0.27 -17.21 10.72
N GLU A 154 -0.55 -18.07 10.12
CA GLU A 154 -0.65 -19.48 10.48
C GLU A 154 0.69 -20.19 10.33
N LEU A 155 1.32 -20.09 9.16
CA LEU A 155 2.61 -20.72 8.88
C LEU A 155 3.73 -20.16 9.74
N TYR A 156 3.73 -18.87 10.00
CA TYR A 156 4.69 -18.26 10.92
C TYR A 156 4.61 -18.89 12.32
N ASN A 157 3.38 -19.06 12.83
CA ASN A 157 3.15 -19.63 14.15
C ASN A 157 3.51 -21.13 14.21
N ILE A 158 3.12 -21.90 13.19
CA ILE A 158 3.48 -23.32 13.05
C ILE A 158 4.99 -23.49 13.01
N ARG A 159 5.68 -22.70 12.17
CA ARG A 159 7.13 -22.71 12.05
C ARG A 159 7.82 -22.38 13.37
N ALA A 160 7.37 -21.33 14.06
CA ALA A 160 7.93 -20.94 15.36
C ALA A 160 7.78 -22.05 16.40
N ASN A 161 6.63 -22.75 16.42
CA ASN A 161 6.40 -23.88 17.33
C ASN A 161 7.25 -25.09 16.98
N VAL A 162 7.42 -25.40 15.69
CA VAL A 162 8.33 -26.48 15.26
C VAL A 162 9.77 -26.16 15.63
N GLU A 163 10.22 -24.94 15.40
CA GLU A 163 11.56 -24.48 15.81
C GLU A 163 11.77 -24.59 17.30
N HIS A 164 10.75 -24.26 18.09
CA HIS A 164 10.78 -24.41 19.55
C HIS A 164 10.91 -25.87 19.97
N LEU A 165 10.13 -26.78 19.37
CA LEU A 165 10.19 -28.23 19.64
C LEU A 165 11.53 -28.85 19.27
N LEU A 166 12.14 -28.40 18.18
CA LEU A 166 13.43 -28.90 17.67
C LEU A 166 14.62 -28.18 18.30
N ASP A 167 14.40 -27.20 19.16
CA ASP A 167 15.42 -26.34 19.77
C ASP A 167 16.33 -25.66 18.71
N ILE A 168 15.71 -25.29 17.59
CA ILE A 168 16.41 -24.56 16.54
C ILE A 168 16.43 -23.07 16.92
N PRO A 169 17.62 -22.39 16.85
CA PRO A 169 17.68 -20.96 17.07
C PRO A 169 16.77 -20.23 16.07
N THR A 170 15.80 -19.47 16.58
CA THR A 170 14.97 -18.62 15.75
C THR A 170 15.82 -17.45 15.28
N GLY A 171 16.46 -17.58 14.13
CA GLY A 171 17.45 -16.65 13.60
C GLY A 171 16.86 -15.32 13.14
N ARG A 172 16.14 -14.61 14.01
CA ARG A 172 15.69 -13.26 13.72
C ARG A 172 15.41 -12.48 14.98
N GLU A 173 16.44 -12.09 15.65
CA GLU A 173 16.70 -10.80 16.28
C GLU A 173 18.03 -10.89 17.00
N PRO A 174 18.96 -9.96 16.78
CA PRO A 174 19.98 -9.76 17.78
C PRO A 174 19.23 -9.37 19.05
N GLN A 175 19.17 -10.23 20.03
CA GLN A 175 18.85 -9.82 21.38
C GLN A 175 19.79 -8.67 21.69
N LYS A 176 19.23 -7.49 21.92
CA LYS A 176 19.96 -6.45 22.60
C LYS A 176 20.28 -7.03 23.97
N GLU A 177 21.47 -7.56 24.13
CA GLU A 177 22.04 -7.78 25.44
C GLU A 177 21.94 -6.45 26.19
N SER A 178 21.06 -6.40 27.15
CA SER A 178 21.11 -5.39 28.16
C SER A 178 22.42 -5.64 28.92
N GLN A 179 23.45 -4.90 28.53
CA GLN A 179 24.62 -4.75 29.38
C GLN A 179 24.11 -4.12 30.69
N LYS A 180 23.79 -4.97 31.66
CA LYS A 180 23.84 -4.57 33.03
C LYS A 180 25.32 -4.39 33.37
N SER A 181 25.79 -3.18 33.26
CA SER A 181 27.01 -2.76 33.90
C SER A 181 26.82 -2.99 35.41
N ARG A 182 27.48 -4.01 35.91
CA ARG A 182 27.76 -4.11 37.35
C ARG A 182 28.85 -3.09 37.65
N GLN A 183 28.49 -2.14 38.46
CA GLN A 183 29.43 -1.60 39.46
C GLN A 183 29.20 -2.33 40.75
#